data_f3393f58bce1ab67b83e285ac4f5b229
#
_entry.id   f3393f58bce1ab67b83e285ac4f5b229
#
_cell.length_a   1.000
_cell.length_b   1.000
_cell.length_c   1.000
_cell.angle_alpha   90.00
_cell.angle_beta   90.00
_cell.angle_gamma   90.00
#
_symmetry.space_group_name_H-M   'P 1'
#
loop_
_entity.id
_entity.type
_entity.pdbx_description
1 polymer ?
#
loop_
_entity_poly.entity_id
_entity_poly.type
_entity_poly.pdbx_seq_one_letter_code
_entity_poly.pdbx_strand_id
1 'polypeptide(L)'
;MNTAENQINRDNEIELIIGNSNSNFSGVTSTMLQLLSEQQKLINLRIMGKHHLPDESLSISFWQVAKMCRKRLADGRSRIFHARRVDEMIQALILKHVFRAKIKIIFSSAAQRHRSGSTRWLTDQMDAVLAMCKASASYLHRKPDAIIYHGVKTDVYTPPVDKLTAWKSLDLLPESVEQGKRGIAILGRVRAQKGV
;
A
#
# COMPACT_ATOMS: atom_id res chain seq x y z
N MET A 1 17.75 32.38 13.11
CA MET A 1 16.58 31.46 12.92
C MET A 1 16.88 30.21 13.70
N ASN A 2 16.04 29.93 14.68
CA ASN A 2 16.31 29.04 15.80
C ASN A 2 16.26 27.54 15.40
N THR A 3 17.22 26.76 15.80
CA THR A 3 17.31 25.32 15.56
C THR A 3 16.01 24.56 16.00
N ALA A 4 15.36 25.05 17.06
CA ALA A 4 14.10 24.48 17.57
C ALA A 4 12.90 24.74 16.64
N GLU A 5 12.77 25.93 16.04
CA GLU A 5 11.73 26.23 15.05
C GLU A 5 11.90 25.42 13.75
N ASN A 6 13.16 25.19 13.35
CA ASN A 6 13.44 24.30 12.22
C ASN A 6 13.12 22.83 12.53
N GLN A 7 13.26 22.38 13.77
CA GLN A 7 12.90 21.05 14.22
C GLN A 7 11.37 20.86 14.23
N ILE A 8 10.65 21.82 14.84
CA ILE A 8 9.17 21.81 14.88
C ILE A 8 8.55 21.89 13.47
N ASN A 9 9.17 22.63 12.54
CA ASN A 9 8.74 22.66 11.15
C ASN A 9 9.01 21.35 10.41
N ARG A 10 10.07 20.63 10.73
CA ARG A 10 10.36 19.30 10.16
C ARG A 10 9.33 18.25 10.60
N ASP A 11 8.96 18.27 11.88
CA ASP A 11 8.02 17.29 12.46
C ASP A 11 6.59 17.43 11.92
N ASN A 12 6.25 18.60 11.34
CA ASN A 12 4.94 18.86 10.75
C ASN A 12 4.89 18.74 9.21
N GLU A 13 6.01 18.57 8.53
CA GLU A 13 6.01 18.46 7.07
C GLU A 13 5.58 17.06 6.60
N ILE A 14 4.65 17.03 5.66
CA ILE A 14 4.24 15.77 5.01
C ILE A 14 5.39 15.25 4.15
N GLU A 15 5.93 14.10 4.50
CA GLU A 15 7.06 13.47 3.82
C GLU A 15 6.63 12.38 2.85
N LEU A 16 5.54 11.64 3.19
CA LEU A 16 5.02 10.52 2.42
C LEU A 16 3.59 10.81 1.93
N ILE A 17 3.36 10.57 0.65
CA ILE A 17 2.04 10.61 0.03
C ILE A 17 1.74 9.21 -0.48
N ILE A 18 0.65 8.62 -0.02
CA ILE A 18 0.21 7.30 -0.46
C ILE A 18 -0.93 7.47 -1.46
N GLY A 19 -0.81 6.88 -2.65
CA GLY A 19 -1.89 6.86 -3.63
C GLY A 19 -3.06 6.00 -3.16
N ASN A 20 -4.30 6.46 -3.35
CA ASN A 20 -5.54 5.72 -3.07
C ASN A 20 -6.69 6.20 -3.98
N SER A 21 -6.46 6.16 -5.28
CA SER A 21 -7.37 6.70 -6.29
C SER A 21 -8.59 5.79 -6.57
N ASN A 22 -8.51 4.50 -6.22
CA ASN A 22 -9.54 3.54 -6.59
C ASN A 22 -10.64 3.45 -5.52
N SER A 23 -11.91 3.61 -5.93
CA SER A 23 -13.08 3.50 -5.05
C SER A 23 -13.40 2.06 -4.64
N ASN A 24 -12.93 1.05 -5.40
CA ASN A 24 -13.19 -0.34 -5.06
C ASN A 24 -12.26 -0.83 -3.96
N PHE A 25 -12.85 -1.40 -2.90
CA PHE A 25 -12.08 -2.07 -1.87
C PHE A 25 -11.35 -3.29 -2.43
N SER A 26 -10.08 -3.43 -2.10
CA SER A 26 -9.23 -4.53 -2.60
C SER A 26 -8.15 -4.89 -1.59
N GLY A 27 -7.41 -5.98 -1.83
CA GLY A 27 -6.26 -6.35 -1.01
C GLY A 27 -5.21 -5.24 -0.90
N VAL A 28 -5.03 -4.43 -1.95
CA VAL A 28 -4.14 -3.26 -1.90
C VAL A 28 -4.64 -2.21 -0.91
N THR A 29 -5.96 -1.96 -0.88
CA THR A 29 -6.60 -1.05 0.08
C THR A 29 -6.48 -1.61 1.50
N SER A 30 -6.84 -2.88 1.70
CA SER A 30 -6.73 -3.55 3.00
C SER A 30 -5.31 -3.49 3.58
N THR A 31 -4.30 -3.82 2.77
CA THR A 31 -2.90 -3.75 3.21
C THR A 31 -2.49 -2.34 3.61
N MET A 32 -2.92 -1.32 2.87
CA MET A 32 -2.65 0.07 3.23
C MET A 32 -3.22 0.40 4.61
N LEU A 33 -4.50 0.08 4.82
CA LEU A 33 -5.19 0.40 6.07
C LEU A 33 -4.57 -0.32 7.27
N GLN A 34 -4.13 -1.56 7.09
CA GLN A 34 -3.46 -2.32 8.14
C GLN A 34 -2.11 -1.73 8.55
N LEU A 35 -1.38 -1.14 7.62
CA LEU A 35 -0.07 -0.54 7.88
C LEU A 35 -0.14 0.92 8.30
N LEU A 36 -1.28 1.58 8.07
CA LEU A 36 -1.42 3.03 8.21
C LEU A 36 -1.07 3.53 9.61
N SER A 37 -1.60 2.89 10.65
CA SER A 37 -1.35 3.26 12.04
C SER A 37 0.12 3.15 12.44
N GLU A 38 0.82 2.15 11.93
CA GLU A 38 2.25 1.98 12.20
C GLU A 38 3.10 2.99 11.42
N GLN A 39 2.75 3.25 10.18
CA GLN A 39 3.44 4.24 9.36
C GLN A 39 3.29 5.65 9.92
N GLN A 40 2.12 6.01 10.46
CA GLN A 40 1.89 7.31 11.09
C GLN A 40 2.76 7.58 12.33
N LYS A 41 3.19 6.52 13.03
CA LYS A 41 4.13 6.64 14.16
C LYS A 41 5.56 6.98 13.72
N LEU A 42 5.90 6.67 12.47
CA LEU A 42 7.27 6.74 11.95
C LEU A 42 7.49 7.94 11.01
N ILE A 43 6.44 8.36 10.30
CA ILE A 43 6.56 9.36 9.24
C ILE A 43 5.26 10.17 9.11
N ASN A 44 5.39 11.46 8.85
CA ASN A 44 4.22 12.29 8.57
C ASN A 44 3.71 12.04 7.16
N LEU A 45 2.52 11.44 7.06
CA LEU A 45 1.95 11.01 5.79
C LEU A 45 0.56 11.59 5.53
N ARG A 46 0.20 11.62 4.25
CA ARG A 46 -1.17 11.86 3.76
C ARG A 46 -1.51 10.86 2.66
N ILE A 47 -2.81 10.68 2.45
CA ILE A 47 -3.34 9.75 1.46
C ILE A 47 -4.03 10.55 0.36
N MET A 48 -3.52 10.43 -0.86
CA MET A 48 -4.15 11.08 -2.02
C MET A 48 -5.35 10.26 -2.47
N GLY A 49 -6.54 10.69 -2.04
CA GLY A 49 -7.83 10.03 -2.22
C GLY A 49 -8.53 9.80 -0.88
N LYS A 50 -9.86 9.67 -0.92
CA LYS A 50 -10.72 9.62 0.29
C LYS A 50 -11.36 8.24 0.55
N HIS A 51 -11.18 7.28 -0.35
CA HIS A 51 -11.91 6.02 -0.29
C HIS A 51 -11.45 5.13 0.87
N HIS A 52 -12.41 4.66 1.66
CA HIS A 52 -12.22 3.69 2.75
C HIS A 52 -11.26 4.12 3.87
N LEU A 53 -11.02 5.42 4.05
CA LEU A 53 -10.16 5.90 5.13
C LEU A 53 -10.91 5.87 6.47
N PRO A 54 -10.26 5.41 7.55
CA PRO A 54 -10.82 5.46 8.90
C PRO A 54 -10.87 6.89 9.44
N ASP A 55 -10.00 7.77 8.95
CA ASP A 55 -9.89 9.17 9.30
C ASP A 55 -9.75 10.00 8.02
N GLU A 56 -10.77 10.81 7.73
CA GLU A 56 -10.81 11.66 6.56
C GLU A 56 -9.78 12.80 6.60
N SER A 57 -9.28 13.17 7.77
CA SER A 57 -8.23 14.20 7.93
C SER A 57 -6.92 13.82 7.26
N LEU A 58 -6.69 12.53 7.04
CA LEU A 58 -5.54 12.00 6.30
C LEU A 58 -5.66 12.20 4.79
N SER A 59 -6.86 12.48 4.30
CA SER A 59 -7.12 12.66 2.88
C SER A 59 -6.56 13.99 2.36
N ILE A 60 -5.93 13.92 1.20
CA ILE A 60 -5.47 15.09 0.46
C ILE A 60 -5.85 14.96 -1.01
N SER A 61 -6.29 16.03 -1.63
CA SER A 61 -6.66 16.05 -3.04
C SER A 61 -5.42 16.10 -3.95
N PHE A 62 -5.59 15.67 -5.20
CA PHE A 62 -4.55 15.77 -6.23
C PHE A 62 -3.99 17.21 -6.36
N TRP A 63 -4.88 18.21 -6.35
CA TRP A 63 -4.48 19.62 -6.48
C TRP A 63 -3.70 20.15 -5.27
N GLN A 64 -4.06 19.70 -4.07
CA GLN A 64 -3.31 20.03 -2.88
C GLN A 64 -1.91 19.41 -2.91
N VAL A 65 -1.79 18.14 -3.36
CA VAL A 65 -0.47 17.51 -3.59
C VAL A 65 0.32 18.26 -4.63
N ALA A 66 -0.28 18.63 -5.76
CA ALA A 66 0.38 19.40 -6.81
C ALA A 66 0.93 20.74 -6.30
N LYS A 67 0.15 21.45 -5.50
CA LYS A 67 0.55 22.74 -4.90
C LYS A 67 1.66 22.56 -3.86
N MET A 68 1.49 21.64 -2.92
CA MET A 68 2.41 21.39 -1.82
C MET A 68 3.78 20.90 -2.31
N CYS A 69 3.79 20.00 -3.28
CA CYS A 69 5.01 19.36 -3.76
C CYS A 69 5.80 20.21 -4.77
N ARG A 70 5.38 21.43 -5.08
CA ARG A 70 6.20 22.36 -5.88
C ARG A 70 7.50 22.74 -5.16
N LYS A 71 7.49 22.75 -3.84
CA LYS A 71 8.65 23.00 -3.01
C LYS A 71 9.14 21.67 -2.40
N ARG A 72 10.45 21.60 -2.18
CA ARG A 72 11.05 20.49 -1.41
C ARG A 72 10.69 20.64 0.07
N LEU A 73 11.01 19.62 0.84
CA LEU A 73 11.00 19.69 2.31
C LEU A 73 12.02 20.75 2.79
N ALA A 74 11.88 21.23 4.02
CA ALA A 74 12.77 22.24 4.60
C ALA A 74 14.24 21.80 4.64
N ASP A 75 14.49 20.49 4.72
CA ASP A 75 15.82 19.90 4.66
C ASP A 75 16.35 19.66 3.24
N GLY A 76 15.63 20.09 2.21
CA GLY A 76 15.99 19.95 0.80
C GLY A 76 15.63 18.60 0.15
N ARG A 77 15.15 17.62 0.93
CA ARG A 77 14.68 16.32 0.38
C ARG A 77 13.42 16.50 -0.47
N SER A 78 13.21 15.57 -1.38
CA SER A 78 11.94 15.41 -2.09
C SER A 78 10.98 14.57 -1.26
N ARG A 79 9.69 14.89 -1.33
CA ARG A 79 8.63 14.02 -0.79
C ARG A 79 8.57 12.70 -1.54
N ILE A 80 8.13 11.66 -0.87
CA ILE A 80 7.92 10.35 -1.48
C ILE A 80 6.46 10.20 -1.88
N PHE A 81 6.20 9.78 -3.11
CA PHE A 81 4.90 9.35 -3.56
C PHE A 81 4.91 7.82 -3.73
N HIS A 82 4.10 7.13 -2.94
CA HIS A 82 4.01 5.68 -2.96
C HIS A 82 2.80 5.21 -3.78
N ALA A 83 3.07 4.72 -4.98
CA ALA A 83 2.09 4.12 -5.88
C ALA A 83 2.06 2.60 -5.72
N ARG A 84 0.88 2.00 -5.80
CA ARG A 84 0.64 0.55 -5.74
C ARG A 84 -0.21 0.05 -6.89
N ARG A 85 -0.78 0.97 -7.65
CA ARG A 85 -1.62 0.72 -8.83
C ARG A 85 -1.13 1.53 -10.02
N VAL A 86 -1.55 1.13 -11.22
CA VAL A 86 -1.14 1.78 -12.47
C VAL A 86 -1.67 3.22 -12.56
N ASP A 87 -2.92 3.44 -12.15
CA ASP A 87 -3.53 4.77 -12.10
C ASP A 87 -2.80 5.73 -11.15
N GLU A 88 -2.33 5.21 -10.01
CA GLU A 88 -1.52 5.97 -9.05
C GLU A 88 -0.13 6.32 -9.62
N MET A 89 0.48 5.41 -10.40
CA MET A 89 1.74 5.69 -11.12
C MET A 89 1.55 6.83 -12.14
N ILE A 90 0.46 6.79 -12.91
CA ILE A 90 0.13 7.82 -13.90
C ILE A 90 -0.07 9.17 -13.21
N GLN A 91 -0.85 9.21 -12.13
CA GLN A 91 -1.06 10.43 -11.35
C GLN A 91 0.24 11.00 -10.81
N ALA A 92 1.12 10.15 -10.26
CA ALA A 92 2.43 10.56 -9.77
C ALA A 92 3.33 11.13 -10.87
N LEU A 93 3.32 10.53 -12.06
CA LEU A 93 4.06 11.04 -13.22
C LEU A 93 3.52 12.38 -13.71
N ILE A 94 2.19 12.55 -13.74
CA ILE A 94 1.57 13.84 -14.06
C ILE A 94 2.00 14.90 -13.03
N LEU A 95 1.94 14.58 -11.74
CA LEU A 95 2.42 15.48 -10.68
C LEU A 95 3.89 15.87 -10.90
N LYS A 96 4.75 14.89 -11.17
CA LYS A 96 6.20 15.09 -11.32
C LYS A 96 6.56 15.90 -12.57
N HIS A 97 5.97 15.57 -13.72
CA HIS A 97 6.39 16.14 -15.02
C HIS A 97 5.56 17.35 -15.44
N VAL A 98 4.24 17.32 -15.26
CA VAL A 98 3.35 18.43 -15.65
C VAL A 98 3.32 19.52 -14.58
N PHE A 99 3.10 19.13 -13.32
CA PHE A 99 3.02 20.09 -12.21
C PHE A 99 4.38 20.40 -11.57
N ARG A 100 5.47 19.80 -12.08
CA ARG A 100 6.84 19.99 -11.60
C ARG A 100 7.00 19.72 -10.10
N ALA A 101 6.21 18.77 -9.58
CA ALA A 101 6.27 18.36 -8.19
C ALA A 101 7.64 17.75 -7.86
N LYS A 102 8.22 18.18 -6.74
CA LYS A 102 9.51 17.70 -6.22
C LYS A 102 9.30 16.43 -5.41
N ILE A 103 8.91 15.34 -6.10
CA ILE A 103 8.63 14.04 -5.51
C ILE A 103 9.57 12.96 -6.10
N LYS A 104 9.81 11.92 -5.29
CA LYS A 104 10.34 10.63 -5.71
C LYS A 104 9.22 9.62 -5.70
N ILE A 105 9.09 8.82 -6.76
CA ILE A 105 7.99 7.89 -6.93
C ILE A 105 8.48 6.48 -6.62
N ILE A 106 7.87 5.85 -5.61
CA ILE A 106 8.09 4.44 -5.29
C ILE A 106 6.87 3.66 -5.77
N PHE A 107 7.11 2.57 -6.47
CA PHE A 107 6.07 1.64 -6.88
C PHE A 107 6.21 0.29 -6.18
N SER A 108 5.14 -0.18 -5.52
CA SER A 108 5.10 -1.52 -4.90
C SER A 108 4.28 -2.49 -5.73
N SER A 109 4.91 -3.57 -6.17
CA SER A 109 4.29 -4.63 -6.95
C SER A 109 3.96 -5.86 -6.10
N ALA A 110 2.67 -6.16 -5.95
CA ALA A 110 2.18 -7.41 -5.36
C ALA A 110 1.71 -8.42 -6.41
N ALA A 111 1.62 -8.02 -7.69
CA ALA A 111 1.04 -8.86 -8.73
C ALA A 111 1.99 -10.00 -9.14
N GLN A 112 1.43 -11.22 -9.16
CA GLN A 112 2.11 -12.44 -9.64
C GLN A 112 1.64 -12.76 -11.06
N ARG A 113 1.84 -11.83 -11.98
CA ARG A 113 1.54 -11.97 -13.41
C ARG A 113 2.41 -11.04 -14.23
N HIS A 114 2.70 -11.41 -15.47
CA HIS A 114 3.38 -10.55 -16.41
C HIS A 114 2.54 -9.30 -16.71
N ARG A 115 3.21 -8.18 -16.81
CA ARG A 115 2.59 -6.88 -17.07
C ARG A 115 2.63 -6.57 -18.57
N SER A 116 1.66 -5.78 -19.04
CA SER A 116 1.65 -5.23 -20.39
C SER A 116 2.86 -4.33 -20.65
N GLY A 117 3.19 -4.11 -21.90
CA GLY A 117 4.28 -3.20 -22.31
C GLY A 117 4.12 -1.79 -21.72
N SER A 118 2.91 -1.25 -21.75
CA SER A 118 2.60 0.07 -21.16
C SER A 118 2.87 0.12 -19.65
N THR A 119 2.48 -0.94 -18.91
CA THR A 119 2.76 -1.00 -17.48
C THR A 119 4.25 -1.18 -17.19
N ARG A 120 4.99 -1.89 -18.03
CA ARG A 120 6.46 -2.01 -17.91
C ARG A 120 7.10 -0.65 -18.10
N TRP A 121 6.75 0.06 -19.15
CA TRP A 121 7.23 1.42 -19.40
C TRP A 121 6.95 2.36 -18.22
N LEU A 122 5.75 2.34 -17.66
CA LEU A 122 5.43 3.11 -16.46
C LEU A 122 6.32 2.72 -15.27
N THR A 123 6.57 1.42 -15.08
CA THR A 123 7.43 0.92 -14.00
C THR A 123 8.87 1.43 -14.14
N ASP A 124 9.36 1.58 -15.37
CA ASP A 124 10.71 2.12 -15.65
C ASP A 124 10.85 3.60 -15.31
N GLN A 125 9.74 4.35 -15.27
CA GLN A 125 9.74 5.75 -14.87
C GLN A 125 9.75 5.97 -13.34
N MET A 126 9.64 4.90 -12.56
CA MET A 126 9.64 4.99 -11.09
C MET A 126 11.06 5.14 -10.55
N ASP A 127 11.22 6.00 -9.54
CA ASP A 127 12.51 6.21 -8.87
C ASP A 127 12.95 4.95 -8.10
N ALA A 128 11.99 4.19 -7.55
CA ALA A 128 12.25 2.87 -6.96
C ALA A 128 11.07 1.91 -7.18
N VAL A 129 11.38 0.62 -7.28
CA VAL A 129 10.39 -0.46 -7.42
C VAL A 129 10.58 -1.48 -6.31
N LEU A 130 9.52 -1.73 -5.57
CA LEU A 130 9.49 -2.71 -4.50
C LEU A 130 8.66 -3.93 -4.93
N ALA A 131 9.09 -5.11 -4.49
CA ALA A 131 8.30 -6.33 -4.61
C ALA A 131 7.83 -6.78 -3.21
N MET A 132 6.62 -7.32 -3.14
CA MET A 132 6.04 -7.76 -1.87
C MET A 132 6.42 -9.19 -1.49
N CYS A 133 7.02 -9.95 -2.40
CA CYS A 133 7.56 -11.28 -2.16
C CYS A 133 8.47 -11.71 -3.33
N LYS A 134 9.23 -12.78 -3.16
CA LYS A 134 10.07 -13.34 -4.24
C LYS A 134 9.27 -13.70 -5.49
N ALA A 135 8.07 -14.26 -5.32
CA ALA A 135 7.19 -14.59 -6.45
C ALA A 135 6.75 -13.33 -7.22
N SER A 136 6.35 -12.24 -6.56
CA SER A 136 6.02 -10.99 -7.26
C SER A 136 7.24 -10.34 -7.92
N ALA A 137 8.44 -10.53 -7.36
CA ALA A 137 9.69 -10.04 -7.93
C ALA A 137 10.01 -10.74 -9.27
N SER A 138 9.78 -12.05 -9.39
CA SER A 138 10.04 -12.80 -10.63
C SER A 138 9.17 -12.41 -11.82
N TYR A 139 8.00 -11.76 -11.56
CA TYR A 139 7.12 -11.25 -12.61
C TYR A 139 7.45 -9.82 -13.05
N LEU A 140 8.38 -9.14 -12.36
CA LEU A 140 8.88 -7.84 -12.81
C LEU A 140 9.85 -8.03 -13.96
N HIS A 141 9.82 -7.12 -14.93
CA HIS A 141 10.77 -7.12 -16.06
C HIS A 141 12.14 -6.52 -15.70
N ARG A 142 12.21 -5.83 -14.55
CA ARG A 142 13.45 -5.31 -13.95
C ARG A 142 13.61 -5.86 -12.53
N LYS A 143 14.86 -5.96 -12.07
CA LYS A 143 15.13 -6.31 -10.67
C LYS A 143 14.52 -5.25 -9.75
N PRO A 144 13.74 -5.62 -8.74
CA PRO A 144 13.26 -4.67 -7.75
C PRO A 144 14.41 -4.14 -6.89
N ASP A 145 14.29 -2.91 -6.43
CA ASP A 145 15.28 -2.28 -5.55
C ASP A 145 15.26 -2.92 -4.15
N ALA A 146 14.08 -3.40 -3.71
CA ALA A 146 13.95 -4.20 -2.49
C ALA A 146 12.77 -5.16 -2.55
N ILE A 147 12.83 -6.22 -1.73
CA ILE A 147 11.70 -7.11 -1.45
C ILE A 147 11.27 -6.86 -0.02
N ILE A 148 10.05 -6.35 0.17
CA ILE A 148 9.48 -6.03 1.48
C ILE A 148 8.22 -6.86 1.66
N TYR A 149 8.28 -7.85 2.53
CA TYR A 149 7.14 -8.72 2.81
C TYR A 149 6.03 -7.98 3.56
N HIS A 150 4.79 -8.37 3.30
CA HIS A 150 3.66 -7.88 4.08
C HIS A 150 3.75 -8.37 5.52
N GLY A 151 3.55 -7.45 6.46
CA GLY A 151 3.33 -7.78 7.85
C GLY A 151 1.88 -8.24 8.09
N VAL A 152 1.67 -8.93 9.21
CA VAL A 152 0.35 -9.36 9.70
C VAL A 152 0.19 -8.85 11.13
N LYS A 153 -0.99 -8.37 11.48
CA LYS A 153 -1.33 -8.02 12.86
C LYS A 153 -1.55 -9.30 13.67
N THR A 154 -0.54 -9.71 14.40
CA THR A 154 -0.55 -10.96 15.19
C THR A 154 -1.45 -10.88 16.43
N ASP A 155 -1.79 -9.69 16.88
CA ASP A 155 -2.78 -9.40 17.92
C ASP A 155 -4.22 -9.62 17.43
N VAL A 156 -4.48 -9.47 16.14
CA VAL A 156 -5.80 -9.67 15.53
C VAL A 156 -5.94 -11.09 14.97
N TYR A 157 -4.89 -11.59 14.31
CA TYR A 157 -4.88 -12.91 13.67
C TYR A 157 -4.20 -13.92 14.57
N THR A 158 -4.86 -14.29 15.66
CA THR A 158 -4.40 -15.28 16.62
C THR A 158 -5.03 -16.66 16.35
N PRO A 159 -4.28 -17.75 16.48
CA PRO A 159 -4.88 -19.08 16.46
C PRO A 159 -5.90 -19.22 17.60
N PRO A 160 -7.03 -19.90 17.37
CA PRO A 160 -7.97 -20.16 18.44
C PRO A 160 -7.35 -21.11 19.47
N VAL A 161 -7.71 -20.93 20.75
CA VAL A 161 -7.29 -21.82 21.84
C VAL A 161 -7.82 -23.23 21.62
N ASP A 162 -9.09 -23.34 21.23
CA ASP A 162 -9.73 -24.59 20.84
C ASP A 162 -10.29 -24.50 19.41
N LYS A 163 -9.76 -25.35 18.53
CA LYS A 163 -10.14 -25.38 17.12
C LYS A 163 -11.59 -25.84 16.92
N LEU A 164 -12.08 -26.78 17.72
CA LEU A 164 -13.44 -27.32 17.56
C LEU A 164 -14.47 -26.25 17.90
N THR A 165 -14.28 -25.56 19.01
CA THR A 165 -15.16 -24.44 19.41
C THR A 165 -15.12 -23.32 18.37
N ALA A 166 -13.96 -22.98 17.82
CA ALA A 166 -13.83 -21.98 16.76
C ALA A 166 -14.58 -22.40 15.48
N TRP A 167 -14.50 -23.68 15.08
CA TRP A 167 -15.25 -24.17 13.95
C TRP A 167 -16.77 -24.10 14.18
N LYS A 168 -17.24 -24.50 15.37
CA LYS A 168 -18.65 -24.44 15.74
C LYS A 168 -19.18 -22.99 15.71
N SER A 169 -18.37 -22.02 16.14
CA SER A 169 -18.76 -20.61 16.15
C SER A 169 -18.92 -20.00 14.75
N LEU A 170 -18.35 -20.63 13.72
CA LEU A 170 -18.44 -20.15 12.33
C LEU A 170 -19.68 -20.67 11.61
N ASP A 171 -20.46 -21.56 12.23
CA ASP A 171 -21.63 -22.22 11.63
C ASP A 171 -21.33 -22.88 10.27
N LEU A 172 -20.08 -23.34 10.10
CA LEU A 172 -19.58 -23.96 8.89
C LEU A 172 -19.37 -25.46 9.11
N LEU A 173 -20.26 -26.26 8.55
CA LEU A 173 -20.14 -27.73 8.43
C LEU A 173 -19.79 -28.44 9.77
N PRO A 174 -20.63 -28.34 10.82
CA PRO A 174 -20.35 -28.95 12.12
C PRO A 174 -20.11 -30.46 12.03
N GLU A 175 -20.86 -31.20 11.23
CA GLU A 175 -20.74 -32.67 11.10
C GLU A 175 -19.39 -33.13 10.53
N SER A 176 -18.81 -32.40 9.60
CA SER A 176 -17.53 -32.77 8.99
C SER A 176 -16.36 -32.55 9.95
N VAL A 177 -16.48 -31.60 10.89
CA VAL A 177 -15.46 -31.33 11.90
C VAL A 177 -15.47 -32.43 12.99
N GLU A 178 -16.64 -32.88 13.40
CA GLU A 178 -16.81 -33.99 14.35
C GLU A 178 -16.24 -35.31 13.82
N GLN A 179 -16.24 -35.49 12.49
CA GLN A 179 -15.63 -36.64 11.82
C GLN A 179 -14.12 -36.49 11.61
N GLY A 180 -13.45 -35.51 12.22
CA GLY A 180 -12.01 -35.27 12.10
C GLY A 180 -11.56 -34.70 10.75
N LYS A 181 -12.49 -34.26 9.88
CA LYS A 181 -12.17 -33.62 8.60
C LYS A 181 -11.57 -32.24 8.84
N ARG A 182 -10.63 -31.85 7.97
CA ARG A 182 -9.99 -30.54 8.02
C ARG A 182 -10.61 -29.64 6.96
N GLY A 183 -10.98 -28.42 7.32
CA GLY A 183 -11.45 -27.41 6.39
C GLY A 183 -10.28 -26.60 5.80
N ILE A 184 -10.34 -26.34 4.51
CA ILE A 184 -9.46 -25.38 3.82
C ILE A 184 -10.34 -24.23 3.33
N ALA A 185 -10.08 -23.01 3.80
CA ALA A 185 -10.83 -21.85 3.39
C ALA A 185 -10.06 -21.05 2.32
N ILE A 186 -10.78 -20.62 1.28
CA ILE A 186 -10.28 -19.68 0.27
C ILE A 186 -11.02 -18.36 0.46
N LEU A 187 -10.28 -17.32 0.90
CA LEU A 187 -10.82 -15.99 1.08
C LEU A 187 -10.51 -15.10 -0.12
N GLY A 188 -11.54 -14.60 -0.79
CA GLY A 188 -11.42 -13.71 -1.94
C GLY A 188 -12.27 -14.12 -3.14
N ARG A 189 -11.99 -13.50 -4.29
CA ARG A 189 -12.71 -13.85 -5.52
C ARG A 189 -12.27 -15.22 -6.01
N VAL A 190 -13.24 -16.09 -6.30
CA VAL A 190 -13.01 -17.38 -6.97
C VAL A 190 -12.56 -17.11 -8.41
N ARG A 191 -11.33 -17.50 -8.73
CA ARG A 191 -10.72 -17.35 -10.06
C ARG A 191 -9.67 -18.44 -10.26
N ALA A 192 -9.48 -18.90 -11.50
CA ALA A 192 -8.44 -19.86 -11.87
C ALA A 192 -7.04 -19.50 -11.34
N GLN A 193 -6.70 -18.21 -11.29
CA GLN A 193 -5.44 -17.71 -10.71
C GLN A 193 -5.28 -18.00 -9.19
N LYS A 194 -6.34 -18.41 -8.51
CA LYS A 194 -6.33 -18.76 -7.09
C LYS A 194 -6.29 -20.26 -6.85
N GLY A 195 -6.19 -21.06 -7.94
CA GLY A 195 -6.16 -22.51 -7.86
C GLY A 195 -7.55 -23.16 -7.70
N VAL A 196 -8.59 -22.45 -8.09
CA VAL A 196 -10.00 -22.90 -8.08
C VAL A 196 -10.60 -22.81 -9.47
#